data_1151ae6ad9eac8205719390e9da272fc
#
_entry.id   1151ae6ad9eac8205719390e9da272fc
#
_cell.length_a   1.000
_cell.length_b   1.000
_cell.length_c   1.000
_cell.angle_alpha   90.00
_cell.angle_beta   90.00
_cell.angle_gamma   90.00
#
_symmetry.space_group_name_H-M   'P 1'
#
loop_
_entity.id
_entity.type
_entity.pdbx_description
1 polymer ?
#
loop_
_entity_poly.entity_id
_entity_poly.type
_entity_poly.pdbx_seq_one_letter_code
_entity_poly.pdbx_strand_id
1 'polypeptide(L)'
;MKLKVVNEQELNDWAKEIFTESSFHMINISKKKETFRRALASGKIFVGEEVFNLIKNKQMPKGDPLTLAEVASVLGVKKTSEFIPLCHPLQIDHTATKIIMLSLIHI
;
A
#
# COMPACT_ATOMS: atom_id res chain seq x y z
N MET A 1 -9.41 22.17 26.81
CA MET A 1 -8.46 22.63 25.78
C MET A 1 -8.39 24.16 25.82
N LYS A 2 -7.22 24.71 26.01
CA LYS A 2 -7.02 26.17 25.96
C LYS A 2 -6.64 26.59 24.55
N LEU A 3 -7.35 27.57 24.00
CA LEU A 3 -7.00 28.16 22.73
C LEU A 3 -6.03 29.29 22.98
N LYS A 4 -4.90 29.32 22.27
CA LYS A 4 -3.91 30.39 22.30
C LYS A 4 -3.94 31.13 20.96
N VAL A 5 -4.09 32.43 21.00
CA VAL A 5 -3.94 33.27 19.82
C VAL A 5 -2.44 33.56 19.64
N VAL A 6 -1.91 33.25 18.46
CA VAL A 6 -0.50 33.50 18.14
C VAL A 6 -0.39 34.60 17.09
N ASN A 7 0.69 35.36 17.13
CA ASN A 7 0.99 36.34 16.09
C ASN A 7 1.70 35.67 14.90
N GLU A 8 1.90 36.45 13.83
CA GLU A 8 2.53 35.93 12.60
C GLU A 8 3.95 35.41 12.83
N GLN A 9 4.72 36.11 13.67
CA GLN A 9 6.09 35.70 13.98
C GLN A 9 6.14 34.37 14.75
N GLU A 10 5.29 34.20 15.76
CA GLU A 10 5.18 32.95 16.51
C GLU A 10 4.76 31.79 15.60
N LEU A 11 3.84 32.06 14.68
CA LEU A 11 3.39 31.03 13.71
C LEU A 11 4.52 30.60 12.77
N ASN A 12 5.32 31.56 12.29
CA ASN A 12 6.47 31.28 11.42
C ASN A 12 7.54 30.49 12.17
N ASP A 13 7.83 30.82 13.41
CA ASP A 13 8.79 30.10 14.23
C ASP A 13 8.32 28.67 14.51
N TRP A 14 7.05 28.50 14.82
CA TRP A 14 6.43 27.20 15.02
C TRP A 14 6.46 26.33 13.75
N ALA A 15 6.19 26.91 12.58
CA ALA A 15 6.26 26.21 11.31
C ALA A 15 7.69 25.72 11.00
N LYS A 16 8.70 26.54 11.25
CA LYS A 16 10.11 26.14 11.09
C LYS A 16 10.46 24.99 12.02
N GLU A 17 10.05 25.03 13.28
CA GLU A 17 10.28 23.98 14.25
C GLU A 17 9.66 22.66 13.81
N ILE A 18 8.41 22.66 13.35
CA ILE A 18 7.74 21.48 12.84
C ILE A 18 8.51 20.86 11.66
N PHE A 19 8.94 21.65 10.69
CA PHE A 19 9.64 21.15 9.51
C PHE A 19 11.05 20.67 9.78
N THR A 20 11.72 21.19 10.82
CA THR A 20 13.11 20.82 11.12
C THR A 20 13.25 19.77 12.22
N GLU A 21 12.33 19.75 13.19
CA GLU A 21 12.45 18.90 14.38
C GLU A 21 11.43 17.79 14.46
N SER A 22 10.35 17.84 13.65
CA SER A 22 9.35 16.78 13.66
C SER A 22 9.94 15.47 13.19
N SER A 23 9.75 14.40 13.99
CA SER A 23 10.13 13.04 13.62
C SER A 23 9.10 12.35 12.72
N PHE A 24 7.90 12.90 12.61
CA PHE A 24 6.81 12.34 11.81
C PHE A 24 6.40 13.29 10.70
N HIS A 25 7.06 13.18 9.56
CA HIS A 25 6.78 14.01 8.38
C HIS A 25 7.16 13.26 7.10
N MET A 26 6.60 13.69 5.99
CA MET A 26 6.99 13.20 4.67
C MET A 26 8.33 13.82 4.25
N ILE A 27 9.17 12.99 3.61
CA ILE A 27 10.44 13.47 3.05
C ILE A 27 10.15 14.42 1.88
N ASN A 28 10.86 15.55 1.84
CA ASN A 28 10.75 16.47 0.73
C ASN A 28 11.49 15.91 -0.50
N ILE A 29 10.75 15.59 -1.56
CA ILE A 29 11.30 15.03 -2.80
C ILE A 29 11.26 16.01 -3.98
N SER A 30 10.93 17.28 -3.74
CA SER A 30 10.78 18.27 -4.80
C SER A 30 12.03 18.45 -5.67
N LYS A 31 13.24 18.15 -5.14
CA LYS A 31 14.52 18.25 -5.84
C LYS A 31 15.09 16.90 -6.29
N LYS A 32 14.38 15.79 -6.04
CA LYS A 32 14.85 14.48 -6.48
C LYS A 32 14.63 14.31 -7.97
N LYS A 33 15.63 13.70 -8.63
CA LYS A 33 15.50 13.29 -10.01
C LYS A 33 14.59 12.07 -10.13
N GLU A 34 13.91 11.95 -11.25
CA GLU A 34 13.20 10.73 -11.59
C GLU A 34 14.16 9.55 -11.67
N THR A 35 13.80 8.43 -11.06
CA THR A 35 14.57 7.20 -11.09
C THR A 35 13.65 6.03 -11.38
N PHE A 36 14.17 5.01 -12.05
CA PHE A 36 13.46 3.75 -12.20
C PHE A 36 13.48 3.00 -10.88
N ARG A 37 12.30 2.59 -10.42
CA ARG A 37 12.14 1.82 -9.20
C ARG A 37 11.24 0.63 -9.44
N ARG A 38 11.62 -0.48 -8.85
CA ARG A 38 10.86 -1.72 -8.88
C ARG A 38 10.72 -2.27 -7.47
N ALA A 39 9.53 -2.72 -7.12
CA ALA A 39 9.28 -3.47 -5.89
C ALA A 39 8.70 -4.83 -6.25
N LEU A 40 9.17 -5.86 -5.59
CA LEU A 40 8.64 -7.21 -5.69
C LEU A 40 8.27 -7.69 -4.29
N ALA A 41 7.04 -8.16 -4.15
CA ALA A 41 6.56 -8.71 -2.90
C ALA A 41 5.91 -10.07 -3.15
N SER A 42 5.99 -10.95 -2.16
CA SER A 42 5.30 -12.23 -2.20
C SER A 42 4.62 -12.49 -0.87
N GLY A 43 3.59 -13.32 -0.90
CA GLY A 43 2.85 -13.70 0.29
C GLY A 43 2.18 -15.04 0.08
N LYS A 44 1.73 -15.64 1.18
CA LYS A 44 1.02 -16.91 1.17
C LYS A 44 -0.23 -16.79 2.03
N ILE A 45 -1.29 -17.45 1.62
CA ILE A 45 -2.49 -17.59 2.41
C ILE A 45 -2.91 -19.06 2.43
N PHE A 46 -3.17 -19.57 3.62
CA PHE A 46 -3.64 -20.95 3.80
C PHE A 46 -5.15 -20.93 3.97
N VAL A 47 -5.84 -21.47 3.00
CA VAL A 47 -7.32 -21.46 2.94
C VAL A 47 -7.97 -22.74 3.41
N GLY A 48 -7.18 -23.79 3.60
CA GLY A 48 -7.69 -25.12 3.93
C GLY A 48 -8.13 -25.90 2.70
N GLU A 49 -8.28 -27.21 2.88
CA GLU A 49 -8.59 -28.14 1.80
C GLU A 49 -9.94 -27.88 1.15
N GLU A 50 -10.97 -27.64 1.96
CA GLU A 50 -12.32 -27.40 1.46
C GLU A 50 -12.40 -26.19 0.54
N VAL A 51 -11.87 -25.06 0.99
CA VAL A 51 -11.86 -23.80 0.21
C VAL A 51 -10.95 -23.94 -1.00
N PHE A 52 -9.81 -24.60 -0.86
CA PHE A 52 -8.91 -24.87 -1.97
C PHE A 52 -9.62 -25.61 -3.10
N ASN A 53 -10.37 -26.64 -2.78
CA ASN A 53 -11.13 -27.41 -3.77
C ASN A 53 -12.26 -26.59 -4.41
N LEU A 54 -12.95 -25.77 -3.65
CA LEU A 54 -13.97 -24.86 -4.20
C LEU A 54 -13.37 -23.87 -5.21
N ILE A 55 -12.20 -23.32 -4.92
CA ILE A 55 -11.50 -22.42 -5.84
C ILE A 55 -11.06 -23.18 -7.09
N LYS A 56 -10.44 -24.33 -6.92
CA LYS A 56 -9.95 -25.17 -8.02
C LYS A 56 -11.08 -25.56 -8.97
N ASN A 57 -12.24 -25.91 -8.44
CA ASN A 57 -13.40 -26.37 -9.20
C ASN A 57 -14.31 -25.22 -9.65
N LYS A 58 -13.93 -23.98 -9.40
CA LYS A 58 -14.69 -22.77 -9.77
C LYS A 58 -16.09 -22.74 -9.16
N GLN A 59 -16.23 -23.19 -7.92
CA GLN A 59 -17.49 -23.33 -7.21
C GLN A 59 -17.71 -22.27 -6.13
N MET A 60 -16.88 -21.21 -6.09
CA MET A 60 -17.05 -20.13 -5.14
C MET A 60 -18.29 -19.30 -5.48
N PRO A 61 -19.17 -19.02 -4.49
CA PRO A 61 -20.47 -18.40 -4.76
C PRO A 61 -20.39 -16.93 -5.20
N LYS A 62 -19.30 -16.23 -4.89
CA LYS A 62 -19.13 -14.80 -5.21
C LYS A 62 -18.22 -14.52 -6.40
N GLY A 63 -17.96 -15.54 -7.22
CA GLY A 63 -17.10 -15.42 -8.38
C GLY A 63 -15.71 -16.05 -8.17
N ASP A 64 -14.83 -15.87 -9.14
CA ASP A 64 -13.48 -16.42 -9.11
C ASP A 64 -12.58 -15.58 -8.19
N PRO A 65 -12.15 -16.11 -7.03
CA PRO A 65 -11.31 -15.35 -6.11
C PRO A 65 -9.93 -15.06 -6.68
N LEU A 66 -9.41 -15.85 -7.61
CA LEU A 66 -8.12 -15.58 -8.23
C LEU A 66 -8.16 -14.31 -9.09
N THR A 67 -9.19 -14.19 -9.92
CA THR A 67 -9.41 -12.99 -10.73
C THR A 67 -9.66 -11.77 -9.87
N LEU A 68 -10.48 -11.89 -8.84
CA LEU A 68 -10.76 -10.82 -7.90
C LEU A 68 -9.49 -10.38 -7.15
N ALA A 69 -8.62 -11.32 -6.78
CA ALA A 69 -7.36 -11.02 -6.12
C ALA A 69 -6.39 -10.28 -7.06
N GLU A 70 -6.35 -10.62 -8.33
CA GLU A 70 -5.54 -9.89 -9.31
C GLU A 70 -6.01 -8.44 -9.44
N VAL A 71 -7.31 -8.22 -9.56
CA VAL A 71 -7.88 -6.87 -9.61
C VAL A 71 -7.59 -6.11 -8.32
N ALA A 72 -7.78 -6.73 -7.17
CA ALA A 72 -7.52 -6.13 -5.87
C ALA A 72 -6.05 -5.76 -5.70
N SER A 73 -5.12 -6.56 -6.24
CA SER A 73 -3.70 -6.25 -6.18
C SER A 73 -3.34 -4.98 -6.94
N VAL A 74 -3.91 -4.78 -8.11
CA VAL A 74 -3.73 -3.56 -8.90
C VAL A 74 -4.26 -2.34 -8.14
N LEU A 75 -5.45 -2.45 -7.57
CA LEU A 75 -6.05 -1.40 -6.76
C LEU A 75 -5.19 -1.09 -5.53
N GLY A 76 -4.67 -2.12 -4.86
CA GLY A 76 -3.80 -1.96 -3.69
C GLY A 76 -2.51 -1.21 -4.03
N VAL A 77 -1.88 -1.54 -5.14
CA VAL A 77 -0.68 -0.82 -5.60
C VAL A 77 -0.99 0.65 -5.86
N LYS A 78 -2.08 0.93 -6.57
CA LYS A 78 -2.50 2.31 -6.84
C LYS A 78 -2.83 3.11 -5.59
N LYS A 79 -3.30 2.45 -4.53
CA LYS A 79 -3.71 3.08 -3.28
C LYS A 79 -2.63 3.03 -2.19
N THR A 80 -1.44 2.56 -2.49
CA THR A 80 -0.37 2.41 -1.50
C THR A 80 -0.08 3.73 -0.76
N SER A 81 -0.05 4.85 -1.47
CA SER A 81 0.18 6.16 -0.86
C SER A 81 -0.94 6.59 0.10
N GLU A 82 -2.16 6.09 -0.10
CA GLU A 82 -3.29 6.35 0.80
C GLU A 82 -3.21 5.51 2.08
N PHE A 83 -2.66 4.29 2.00
CA PHE A 83 -2.53 3.39 3.14
C PHE A 83 -1.31 3.68 4.01
N ILE A 84 -0.28 4.26 3.44
CA ILE A 84 0.97 4.57 4.14
C ILE A 84 1.05 6.09 4.34
N PRO A 85 0.87 6.59 5.59
CA PRO A 85 0.66 8.02 5.83
C PRO A 85 1.77 8.94 5.32
N LEU A 86 3.02 8.48 5.33
CA LEU A 86 4.17 9.28 4.94
C LEU A 86 4.68 8.99 3.52
N CYS A 87 3.92 8.20 2.76
CA CYS A 87 4.23 7.90 1.37
C CYS A 87 3.70 9.00 0.45
N HIS A 88 4.55 9.48 -0.45
CA HIS A 88 4.10 10.40 -1.50
C HIS A 88 3.25 9.67 -2.54
N PRO A 89 2.26 10.35 -3.18
CA PRO A 89 1.60 9.81 -4.36
C PRO A 89 2.62 9.66 -5.49
N LEU A 90 2.91 8.41 -5.87
CA LEU A 90 3.86 8.10 -6.93
C LEU A 90 3.12 7.60 -8.17
N GLN A 91 3.60 7.98 -9.33
CA GLN A 91 3.09 7.42 -10.58
C GLN A 91 3.50 5.96 -10.70
N ILE A 92 2.53 5.10 -10.96
CA ILE A 92 2.76 3.67 -11.20
C ILE A 92 2.66 3.42 -12.71
N ASP A 93 3.77 3.02 -13.31
CA ASP A 93 3.83 2.77 -14.75
C ASP A 93 3.44 1.34 -15.10
N HIS A 94 3.71 0.39 -14.21
CA HIS A 94 3.42 -1.01 -14.44
C HIS A 94 3.18 -1.75 -13.14
N THR A 95 2.23 -2.66 -13.15
CA THR A 95 2.01 -3.62 -12.07
C THR A 95 1.60 -4.96 -12.66
N ALA A 96 2.09 -6.03 -12.07
CA ALA A 96 1.75 -7.39 -12.46
C ALA A 96 1.62 -8.26 -11.21
N THR A 97 0.68 -9.19 -11.25
CA THR A 97 0.43 -10.11 -10.16
C THR A 97 0.34 -11.53 -10.71
N LYS A 98 0.98 -12.46 -10.03
CA LYS A 98 0.89 -13.88 -10.34
C LYS A 98 0.39 -14.61 -9.10
N ILE A 99 -0.70 -15.35 -9.25
CA ILE A 99 -1.28 -16.15 -8.19
C ILE A 99 -1.11 -17.62 -8.54
N ILE A 100 -0.57 -18.36 -7.59
CA ILE A 100 -0.29 -19.79 -7.77
C ILE A 100 -1.06 -20.55 -6.70
N MET A 101 -1.80 -21.56 -7.13
CA MET A 101 -2.45 -22.50 -6.21
C MET A 101 -1.50 -23.67 -5.94
N LEU A 102 -1.18 -23.87 -4.67
CA LEU A 102 -0.33 -24.97 -4.23
C LEU A 102 -1.10 -25.87 -3.28
N SER A 103 -1.14 -27.16 -3.60
CA SER A 103 -1.68 -28.16 -2.68
C SER A 103 -0.54 -28.74 -1.83
N LEU A 104 -0.73 -28.75 -0.51
CA LEU A 104 0.23 -29.34 0.43
C LEU A 104 -0.11 -30.79 0.82
N ILE A 105 -1.15 -31.37 0.20
CA ILE A 105 -1.67 -32.69 0.57
C ILE A 105 -0.70 -33.81 0.21
N HIS A 106 0.19 -33.58 -0.73
CA HIS A 106 1.11 -34.58 -1.27
C HIS A 106 2.56 -34.42 -0.81
N ILE A 107 2.76 -33.68 0.25
CA ILE A 107 4.10 -33.51 0.83
C ILE A 107 4.43 -34.65 1.77
#